data_4a5550c16d4499693d928d88179f17f1
#
_entry.id   4a5550c16d4499693d928d88179f17f1
#
_cell.length_a   1.000
_cell.length_b   1.000
_cell.length_c   1.000
_cell.angle_alpha   90.00
_cell.angle_beta   90.00
_cell.angle_gamma   90.00
#
_symmetry.space_group_name_H-M   'P 1'
#
loop_
_entity.id
_entity.type
_entity.pdbx_description
1 polymer ?
#
loop_
_entity_poly.entity_id
_entity_poly.type
_entity_poly.pdbx_seq_one_letter_code
_entity_poly.pdbx_strand_id
1 'polypeptide(L)'
;MSDETRKDTSGSGDATNINRRDLLKALASVPVLGVFFAGWYKKRLEEETRRAVIMAELGITEGAPAFIPEAISRSPGDRIRVGIIGNGGEGESLIRSAGFAHPEWVEDARAAAETNFRNRGFQTFMEQEDLNIDLTAVCDVFDVRAQRGLDAAANKIGPTAERSTVTAERFLRYTDMLESPDVDAVNIATPDHWHAQMCIDAAAAGKHIYVEKAMTREEEETHRMYGAVKNSDVVFQLGHQQRQTESHIKAREVIEAGILGPITLVETTTNRNDPWGAWVWDLHEEGNESTIDWEQFEGPAPNKYPFDPDRFFRWRKYFDYGTGLSGDLFSHE
;
A
#
# COMPACT_ATOMS: atom_id res chain seq x y z
N MET A 1 -81.11 2.32 -21.66
CA MET A 1 -81.57 1.85 -20.36
C MET A 1 -80.64 0.68 -20.05
N SER A 2 -79.78 0.67 -19.04
CA SER A 2 -79.49 1.42 -17.87
C SER A 2 -78.00 1.25 -17.56
N ASP A 3 -77.47 2.30 -17.12
CA ASP A 3 -76.10 2.56 -16.69
C ASP A 3 -75.78 1.80 -15.37
N GLU A 4 -74.67 1.10 -15.29
CA GLU A 4 -74.12 0.65 -14.01
C GLU A 4 -72.67 1.00 -13.93
N THR A 5 -72.41 2.02 -13.17
CA THR A 5 -71.14 2.57 -12.77
C THR A 5 -70.35 1.58 -11.95
N ARG A 6 -69.15 1.18 -12.44
CA ARG A 6 -68.17 0.47 -11.73
C ARG A 6 -67.35 1.47 -10.88
N LYS A 7 -67.42 1.35 -9.56
CA LYS A 7 -66.57 2.04 -8.61
C LYS A 7 -65.19 1.35 -8.56
N ASP A 8 -64.18 2.06 -9.02
CA ASP A 8 -62.77 1.76 -8.75
C ASP A 8 -62.48 2.10 -7.30
N THR A 9 -62.12 1.08 -6.51
CA THR A 9 -61.46 1.25 -5.20
C THR A 9 -60.00 0.90 -5.34
N SER A 10 -59.19 1.84 -5.79
CA SER A 10 -57.70 1.79 -5.62
C SER A 10 -57.35 2.24 -4.21
N GLY A 11 -57.24 1.29 -3.30
CA GLY A 11 -56.57 1.50 -2.01
C GLY A 11 -55.07 1.62 -2.22
N SER A 12 -54.57 2.84 -2.30
CA SER A 12 -53.14 3.09 -2.17
C SER A 12 -52.71 2.82 -0.73
N GLY A 13 -52.09 1.66 -0.48
CA GLY A 13 -51.42 1.37 0.74
C GLY A 13 -50.25 2.37 0.91
N ASP A 14 -50.44 3.29 1.83
CA ASP A 14 -49.42 4.21 2.28
C ASP A 14 -48.24 3.37 2.83
N ALA A 15 -47.15 3.27 2.07
CA ALA A 15 -45.91 2.70 2.54
C ALA A 15 -45.38 3.66 3.62
N THR A 16 -45.70 3.35 4.87
CA THR A 16 -45.20 4.08 6.03
C THR A 16 -43.69 4.13 5.94
N ASN A 17 -43.18 5.29 5.58
CA ASN A 17 -41.76 5.62 5.54
C ASN A 17 -41.24 5.61 6.99
N ILE A 18 -40.86 4.43 7.47
CA ILE A 18 -40.30 4.27 8.84
C ILE A 18 -39.03 5.08 8.90
N ASN A 19 -39.10 6.21 9.57
CA ASN A 19 -37.93 7.06 9.81
C ASN A 19 -36.89 6.25 10.60
N ARG A 20 -35.61 6.30 10.19
CA ARG A 20 -34.49 5.65 10.89
C ARG A 20 -34.49 5.90 12.41
N ARG A 21 -34.93 7.07 12.82
CA ARG A 21 -35.06 7.45 14.22
C ARG A 21 -36.14 6.66 14.97
N ASP A 22 -37.24 6.35 14.32
CA ASP A 22 -38.36 5.61 14.91
C ASP A 22 -38.07 4.11 14.93
N LEU A 23 -37.35 3.58 13.93
CA LEU A 23 -36.82 2.24 13.96
C LEU A 23 -35.82 2.04 15.12
N LEU A 24 -34.91 2.99 15.34
CA LEU A 24 -33.96 2.95 16.46
C LEU A 24 -34.66 3.03 17.82
N LYS A 25 -35.71 3.82 17.95
CA LYS A 25 -36.51 3.88 19.19
C LYS A 25 -37.24 2.55 19.45
N ALA A 26 -37.79 1.92 18.44
CA ALA A 26 -38.45 0.62 18.54
C ALA A 26 -37.47 -0.48 18.94
N LEU A 27 -36.27 -0.50 18.37
CA LEU A 27 -35.21 -1.43 18.73
C LEU A 27 -34.65 -1.19 20.15
N ALA A 28 -34.58 0.06 20.58
CA ALA A 28 -34.14 0.41 21.95
C ALA A 28 -35.15 -0.01 23.03
N SER A 29 -36.40 -0.29 22.67
CA SER A 29 -37.42 -0.77 23.61
C SER A 29 -37.31 -2.27 23.95
N VAL A 30 -36.48 -3.03 23.23
CA VAL A 30 -36.19 -4.43 23.55
C VAL A 30 -35.00 -4.47 24.53
N PRO A 31 -35.14 -4.94 25.79
CA PRO A 31 -34.14 -4.74 26.83
C PRO A 31 -32.73 -5.22 26.46
N VAL A 32 -32.58 -6.38 25.82
CA VAL A 32 -31.28 -6.93 25.42
C VAL A 32 -30.69 -6.18 24.24
N LEU A 33 -31.50 -5.85 23.23
CA LEU A 33 -31.07 -5.09 22.05
C LEU A 33 -30.80 -3.63 22.42
N GLY A 34 -31.57 -3.05 23.34
CA GLY A 34 -31.36 -1.69 23.85
C GLY A 34 -29.97 -1.51 24.50
N VAL A 35 -29.54 -2.46 25.32
CA VAL A 35 -28.20 -2.43 25.93
C VAL A 35 -27.10 -2.57 24.88
N PHE A 36 -27.29 -3.47 23.91
CA PHE A 36 -26.34 -3.65 22.81
C PHE A 36 -26.21 -2.37 21.96
N PHE A 37 -27.35 -1.79 21.54
CA PHE A 37 -27.35 -0.55 20.76
C PHE A 37 -26.84 0.65 21.55
N ALA A 38 -27.10 0.75 22.86
CA ALA A 38 -26.54 1.80 23.69
C ALA A 38 -25.01 1.67 23.84
N GLY A 39 -24.50 0.45 23.99
CA GLY A 39 -23.06 0.16 24.02
C GLY A 39 -22.38 0.49 22.69
N TRP A 40 -22.98 0.05 21.58
CA TRP A 40 -22.49 0.34 20.23
C TRP A 40 -22.52 1.87 19.94
N TYR A 41 -23.60 2.54 20.28
CA TYR A 41 -23.73 3.98 20.07
C TYR A 41 -22.73 4.78 20.92
N LYS A 42 -22.52 4.37 22.18
CA LYS A 42 -21.51 4.96 23.05
C LYS A 42 -20.11 4.80 22.46
N LYS A 43 -19.75 3.59 22.05
CA LYS A 43 -18.45 3.29 21.41
C LYS A 43 -18.25 4.15 20.16
N ARG A 44 -19.26 4.23 19.28
CA ARG A 44 -19.19 5.05 18.06
C ARG A 44 -19.00 6.53 18.38
N LEU A 45 -19.68 7.04 19.39
CA LEU A 45 -19.53 8.43 19.82
C LEU A 45 -18.13 8.71 20.39
N GLU A 46 -17.57 7.76 21.14
CA GLU A 46 -16.19 7.83 21.64
C GLU A 46 -15.18 7.82 20.48
N GLU A 47 -15.37 6.97 19.47
CA GLU A 47 -14.54 6.92 18.28
C GLU A 47 -14.63 8.22 17.46
N GLU A 48 -15.82 8.75 17.23
CA GLU A 48 -16.02 10.03 16.52
C GLU A 48 -15.38 11.20 17.30
N THR A 49 -15.48 11.21 18.62
CA THR A 49 -14.85 12.23 19.46
C THR A 49 -13.33 12.13 19.44
N ARG A 50 -12.79 10.92 19.57
CA ARG A 50 -11.35 10.65 19.47
C ARG A 50 -10.81 11.06 18.11
N ARG A 51 -11.51 10.70 17.04
CA ARG A 51 -11.16 11.11 15.67
C ARG A 51 -11.14 12.64 15.54
N ALA A 52 -12.17 13.33 16.03
CA ALA A 52 -12.24 14.79 15.96
C ALA A 52 -11.09 15.46 16.73
N VAL A 53 -10.70 14.93 17.89
CA VAL A 53 -9.54 15.42 18.65
C VAL A 53 -8.25 15.23 17.87
N ILE A 54 -8.00 14.03 17.36
CA ILE A 54 -6.80 13.73 16.55
C ILE A 54 -6.75 14.62 15.31
N MET A 55 -7.87 14.77 14.59
CA MET A 55 -7.94 15.64 13.41
C MET A 55 -7.63 17.10 13.75
N ALA A 56 -8.12 17.58 14.89
CA ALA A 56 -7.83 18.95 15.37
C ALA A 56 -6.36 19.12 15.77
N GLU A 57 -5.78 18.15 16.47
CA GLU A 57 -4.36 18.17 16.85
C GLU A 57 -3.43 18.16 15.64
N LEU A 58 -3.81 17.45 14.58
CA LEU A 58 -3.06 17.36 13.33
C LEU A 58 -3.36 18.52 12.36
N GLY A 59 -4.26 19.42 12.69
CA GLY A 59 -4.68 20.52 11.81
C GLY A 59 -5.42 20.05 10.55
N ILE A 60 -6.01 18.85 10.58
CA ILE A 60 -6.71 18.26 9.42
C ILE A 60 -8.17 18.73 9.47
N THR A 61 -8.62 19.41 8.42
CA THR A 61 -10.02 19.81 8.24
C THR A 61 -10.79 18.74 7.46
N GLU A 62 -11.90 18.23 8.00
CA GLU A 62 -12.80 17.35 7.25
C GLU A 62 -13.34 18.07 6.02
N GLY A 63 -13.27 17.41 4.88
CA GLY A 63 -13.81 17.95 3.62
C GLY A 63 -12.88 18.89 2.86
N ALA A 64 -11.62 19.06 3.28
CA ALA A 64 -10.65 19.68 2.39
C ALA A 64 -10.62 18.92 1.05
N PRO A 65 -10.73 19.60 -0.11
CA PRO A 65 -10.65 18.93 -1.41
C PRO A 65 -9.36 18.12 -1.46
N ALA A 66 -9.40 16.96 -2.11
CA ALA A 66 -8.18 16.22 -2.39
C ALA A 66 -7.24 17.20 -3.13
N PHE A 67 -6.13 17.53 -2.53
CA PHE A 67 -5.12 18.32 -3.19
C PHE A 67 -4.62 17.47 -4.36
N ILE A 68 -4.83 17.96 -5.57
CA ILE A 68 -4.14 17.44 -6.75
C ILE A 68 -2.96 18.38 -6.88
N PRO A 69 -1.72 17.96 -6.60
CA PRO A 69 -0.57 18.80 -6.80
C PRO A 69 -0.63 19.34 -8.22
N GLU A 70 -0.40 20.63 -8.42
CA GLU A 70 -0.02 21.10 -9.75
C GLU A 70 1.12 20.20 -10.19
N ALA A 71 0.93 19.49 -11.30
CA ALA A 71 1.91 18.57 -11.83
C ALA A 71 3.28 19.26 -11.76
N ILE A 72 4.27 18.56 -11.20
CA ILE A 72 5.63 19.10 -11.12
C ILE A 72 5.91 19.69 -12.49
N SER A 73 6.19 21.01 -12.51
CA SER A 73 6.45 21.74 -13.74
C SER A 73 7.82 21.31 -14.29
N ARG A 74 7.89 20.07 -14.77
CA ARG A 74 9.00 19.59 -15.56
C ARG A 74 8.69 19.76 -17.03
N SER A 75 9.71 20.00 -17.80
CA SER A 75 9.57 20.03 -19.25
C SER A 75 9.14 18.66 -19.75
N PRO A 76 8.22 18.58 -20.74
CA PRO A 76 7.88 17.31 -21.35
C PRO A 76 9.14 16.58 -21.83
N GLY A 77 9.38 15.38 -21.33
CA GLY A 77 10.56 14.58 -21.65
C GLY A 77 11.60 14.48 -20.53
N ASP A 78 11.52 15.28 -19.46
CA ASP A 78 12.38 15.11 -18.28
C ASP A 78 12.03 13.80 -17.57
N ARG A 79 13.04 12.98 -17.27
CA ARG A 79 12.85 11.74 -16.54
C ARG A 79 12.69 12.01 -15.05
N ILE A 80 11.79 11.29 -14.39
CA ILE A 80 11.58 11.37 -12.94
C ILE A 80 12.67 10.56 -12.23
N ARG A 81 13.36 11.17 -11.27
CA ARG A 81 14.44 10.54 -10.51
C ARG A 81 13.85 9.84 -9.28
N VAL A 82 13.97 8.51 -9.26
CA VAL A 82 13.36 7.66 -8.23
C VAL A 82 14.43 7.03 -7.37
N GLY A 83 14.24 7.08 -6.04
CA GLY A 83 14.99 6.32 -5.05
C GLY A 83 14.21 5.11 -4.56
N ILE A 84 14.89 3.99 -4.31
CA ILE A 84 14.31 2.82 -3.63
C ILE A 84 14.80 2.76 -2.19
N ILE A 85 13.88 2.64 -1.23
CA ILE A 85 14.15 2.42 0.19
C ILE A 85 13.64 1.04 0.56
N GLY A 86 14.57 0.11 0.84
CA GLY A 86 14.27 -1.30 1.03
C GLY A 86 14.24 -2.07 -0.29
N ASN A 87 15.35 -2.68 -0.67
CA ASN A 87 15.50 -3.46 -1.89
C ASN A 87 15.46 -4.97 -1.60
N GLY A 88 14.50 -5.40 -0.74
CA GLY A 88 14.16 -6.80 -0.55
C GLY A 88 13.37 -7.36 -1.73
N GLY A 89 12.76 -8.53 -1.58
CA GLY A 89 12.03 -9.18 -2.68
C GLY A 89 10.96 -8.30 -3.33
N GLU A 90 10.22 -7.51 -2.53
CA GLU A 90 9.24 -6.57 -3.08
C GLU A 90 9.90 -5.33 -3.70
N GLY A 91 10.96 -4.79 -3.08
CA GLY A 91 11.73 -3.70 -3.67
C GLY A 91 12.30 -4.07 -5.04
N GLU A 92 12.93 -5.25 -5.17
CA GLU A 92 13.38 -5.77 -6.48
C GLU A 92 12.22 -5.92 -7.47
N SER A 93 11.03 -6.31 -7.00
CA SER A 93 9.84 -6.41 -7.85
C SER A 93 9.38 -5.04 -8.36
N LEU A 94 9.39 -4.03 -7.50
CA LEU A 94 9.01 -2.66 -7.85
C LEU A 94 9.98 -2.04 -8.87
N ILE A 95 11.30 -2.11 -8.62
CA ILE A 95 12.27 -1.57 -9.58
C ILE A 95 12.24 -2.32 -10.92
N ARG A 96 11.95 -3.63 -10.90
CA ARG A 96 11.74 -4.42 -12.11
C ARG A 96 10.49 -3.99 -12.87
N SER A 97 9.39 -3.72 -12.16
CA SER A 97 8.18 -3.17 -12.76
C SER A 97 8.39 -1.76 -13.32
N ALA A 98 9.39 -1.07 -12.81
CA ALA A 98 9.85 0.23 -13.30
C ALA A 98 10.85 0.13 -14.49
N GLY A 99 11.22 -1.08 -14.88
CA GLY A 99 12.10 -1.36 -16.04
C GLY A 99 13.57 -1.50 -15.69
N PHE A 100 13.92 -1.73 -14.43
CA PHE A 100 15.29 -1.99 -13.95
C PHE A 100 15.36 -3.38 -13.31
N ALA A 101 16.23 -4.25 -13.77
CA ALA A 101 16.32 -5.60 -13.28
C ALA A 101 17.76 -6.01 -13.00
N HIS A 102 17.98 -6.73 -11.89
CA HIS A 102 19.28 -7.33 -11.60
C HIS A 102 19.69 -8.30 -12.72
N PRO A 103 20.96 -8.32 -13.15
CA PRO A 103 21.44 -9.19 -14.23
C PRO A 103 21.09 -10.67 -14.04
N GLU A 104 21.27 -11.18 -12.83
CA GLU A 104 20.92 -12.56 -12.47
C GLU A 104 19.45 -12.88 -12.74
N TRP A 105 18.54 -11.99 -12.31
CA TRP A 105 17.11 -12.18 -12.60
C TRP A 105 16.83 -12.22 -14.10
N VAL A 106 17.51 -11.40 -14.89
CA VAL A 106 17.34 -11.40 -16.36
C VAL A 106 17.78 -12.73 -16.97
N GLU A 107 18.90 -13.28 -16.48
CA GLU A 107 19.40 -14.59 -16.92
C GLU A 107 18.44 -15.71 -16.56
N ASP A 108 17.97 -15.75 -15.31
CA ASP A 108 17.03 -16.75 -14.80
C ASP A 108 15.69 -16.68 -15.55
N ALA A 109 15.15 -15.48 -15.75
CA ALA A 109 13.89 -15.28 -16.44
C ALA A 109 13.98 -15.71 -17.91
N ARG A 110 15.11 -15.48 -18.56
CA ARG A 110 15.39 -15.94 -19.94
C ARG A 110 15.46 -17.45 -20.00
N ALA A 111 16.24 -18.08 -19.12
CA ALA A 111 16.37 -19.53 -19.04
C ALA A 111 15.02 -20.21 -18.73
N ALA A 112 14.23 -19.62 -17.83
CA ALA A 112 12.90 -20.12 -17.53
C ALA A 112 11.94 -20.04 -18.73
N ALA A 113 12.04 -18.99 -19.55
CA ALA A 113 11.25 -18.87 -20.79
C ALA A 113 11.65 -19.89 -21.85
N GLU A 114 12.93 -20.23 -21.95
CA GLU A 114 13.43 -21.28 -22.89
C GLU A 114 12.92 -22.68 -22.48
N THR A 115 12.83 -22.98 -21.20
CA THR A 115 12.39 -24.28 -20.68
C THR A 115 10.87 -24.42 -20.60
N ASN A 116 10.13 -23.32 -20.47
CA ASN A 116 8.68 -23.29 -20.36
C ASN A 116 8.08 -22.13 -21.17
N PHE A 117 7.57 -22.40 -22.34
CA PHE A 117 6.97 -21.42 -23.25
C PHE A 117 5.77 -20.64 -22.64
N ARG A 118 5.17 -21.13 -21.52
CA ARG A 118 4.12 -20.43 -20.80
C ARG A 118 4.68 -19.38 -19.82
N ASN A 119 5.97 -19.47 -19.49
CA ASN A 119 6.62 -18.48 -18.66
C ASN A 119 6.96 -17.25 -19.52
N ARG A 120 6.18 -16.21 -19.36
CA ARG A 120 6.34 -14.95 -20.10
C ARG A 120 7.07 -13.87 -19.29
N GLY A 121 7.63 -14.20 -18.14
CA GLY A 121 8.23 -13.21 -17.24
C GLY A 121 9.26 -12.32 -17.92
N PHE A 122 10.22 -12.92 -18.64
CA PHE A 122 11.21 -12.16 -19.40
C PHE A 122 10.58 -11.34 -20.54
N GLN A 123 9.67 -11.92 -21.30
CA GLN A 123 9.00 -11.23 -22.39
C GLN A 123 8.17 -10.05 -21.88
N THR A 124 7.39 -10.25 -20.81
CA THR A 124 6.59 -9.19 -20.17
C THR A 124 7.48 -8.04 -19.70
N PHE A 125 8.64 -8.34 -19.12
CA PHE A 125 9.61 -7.34 -18.72
C PHE A 125 10.13 -6.53 -19.92
N MET A 126 10.45 -7.18 -21.04
CA MET A 126 10.94 -6.52 -22.24
C MET A 126 9.87 -5.75 -23.02
N GLU A 127 8.61 -6.14 -22.90
CA GLU A 127 7.46 -5.51 -23.57
C GLU A 127 6.82 -4.38 -22.76
N GLN A 128 7.25 -4.17 -21.50
CA GLN A 128 6.66 -3.11 -20.68
C GLN A 128 6.96 -1.72 -21.23
N GLU A 129 6.10 -0.76 -20.92
CA GLU A 129 6.25 0.62 -21.32
C GLU A 129 7.42 1.30 -20.60
N ASP A 130 8.14 2.19 -21.29
CA ASP A 130 9.09 3.09 -20.63
C ASP A 130 8.33 4.14 -19.81
N LEU A 131 8.44 4.05 -18.50
CA LEU A 131 7.76 4.95 -17.55
C LEU A 131 8.42 6.32 -17.45
N ASN A 132 9.45 6.61 -18.24
CA ASN A 132 10.20 7.87 -18.23
C ASN A 132 10.79 8.20 -16.86
N ILE A 133 11.36 7.21 -16.19
CA ILE A 133 12.00 7.33 -14.89
C ILE A 133 13.46 6.92 -14.93
N ASP A 134 14.25 7.43 -13.99
CA ASP A 134 15.61 6.99 -13.70
C ASP A 134 15.67 6.47 -12.25
N LEU A 135 16.29 5.33 -12.05
CA LEU A 135 16.64 4.84 -10.72
C LEU A 135 17.97 5.50 -10.32
N THR A 136 17.88 6.53 -9.48
CA THR A 136 19.02 7.37 -9.11
C THR A 136 19.60 7.07 -7.74
N ALA A 137 18.84 6.42 -6.86
CA ALA A 137 19.25 6.19 -5.50
C ALA A 137 18.76 4.84 -4.96
N VAL A 138 19.62 4.20 -4.16
CA VAL A 138 19.32 2.93 -3.49
C VAL A 138 19.68 3.06 -2.01
N CYS A 139 18.73 2.72 -1.11
CA CYS A 139 18.94 2.62 0.32
C CYS A 139 18.40 1.29 0.84
N ASP A 140 19.27 0.48 1.39
CA ASP A 140 18.89 -0.75 2.11
C ASP A 140 19.88 -0.93 3.26
N VAL A 141 19.37 -1.39 4.40
CA VAL A 141 20.15 -1.67 5.60
C VAL A 141 20.97 -2.95 5.50
N PHE A 142 20.76 -3.77 4.49
CA PHE A 142 21.54 -4.96 4.17
C PHE A 142 22.39 -4.73 2.91
N ASP A 143 23.72 -4.75 3.09
CA ASP A 143 24.69 -4.42 2.04
C ASP A 143 24.46 -5.19 0.74
N VAL A 144 24.14 -6.47 0.81
CA VAL A 144 23.89 -7.31 -0.35
C VAL A 144 22.69 -6.81 -1.14
N ARG A 145 21.59 -6.46 -0.47
CA ARG A 145 20.41 -5.93 -1.13
C ARG A 145 20.63 -4.56 -1.74
N ALA A 146 21.40 -3.70 -1.03
CA ALA A 146 21.79 -2.40 -1.58
C ALA A 146 22.60 -2.58 -2.87
N GLN A 147 23.58 -3.49 -2.89
CA GLN A 147 24.40 -3.77 -4.07
C GLN A 147 23.54 -4.30 -5.22
N ARG A 148 22.63 -5.23 -4.95
CA ARG A 148 21.69 -5.76 -5.99
C ARG A 148 20.84 -4.65 -6.61
N GLY A 149 20.44 -3.66 -5.84
CA GLY A 149 19.73 -2.48 -6.36
C GLY A 149 20.60 -1.62 -7.29
N LEU A 150 21.87 -1.41 -6.92
CA LEU A 150 22.83 -0.71 -7.77
C LEU A 150 23.11 -1.47 -9.08
N ASP A 151 23.27 -2.80 -8.98
CA ASP A 151 23.49 -3.66 -10.16
C ASP A 151 22.27 -3.64 -11.10
N ALA A 152 21.05 -3.62 -10.54
CA ALA A 152 19.83 -3.46 -11.32
C ALA A 152 19.76 -2.10 -12.04
N ALA A 153 20.15 -1.01 -11.39
CA ALA A 153 20.21 0.32 -11.98
C ALA A 153 21.28 0.45 -13.06
N ALA A 154 22.41 -0.24 -12.89
CA ALA A 154 23.52 -0.26 -13.85
C ALA A 154 23.20 -1.13 -15.09
N ASN A 155 22.33 -2.13 -14.95
CA ASN A 155 21.95 -3.02 -16.03
C ASN A 155 21.09 -2.28 -17.07
N LYS A 156 21.52 -2.27 -18.32
CA LYS A 156 20.84 -1.57 -19.42
C LYS A 156 19.86 -2.45 -20.21
N ILE A 157 19.52 -3.62 -19.67
CA ILE A 157 18.50 -4.50 -20.26
C ILE A 157 17.13 -4.06 -19.75
N GLY A 158 16.22 -3.77 -20.66
CA GLY A 158 14.86 -3.31 -20.38
C GLY A 158 14.57 -1.93 -20.98
N PRO A 159 13.30 -1.64 -21.31
CA PRO A 159 12.93 -0.45 -22.09
C PRO A 159 13.23 0.87 -21.37
N THR A 160 13.09 0.91 -20.06
CA THR A 160 13.40 2.11 -19.24
C THR A 160 14.90 2.21 -18.97
N ALA A 161 15.53 1.09 -18.59
CA ALA A 161 16.95 1.07 -18.23
C ALA A 161 17.88 1.39 -19.43
N GLU A 162 17.53 0.96 -20.63
CA GLU A 162 18.29 1.27 -21.86
C GLU A 162 18.41 2.78 -22.09
N ARG A 163 17.36 3.54 -21.77
CA ARG A 163 17.31 4.99 -21.94
C ARG A 163 17.89 5.79 -20.80
N SER A 164 18.05 5.15 -19.61
CA SER A 164 18.65 5.82 -18.46
C SER A 164 20.13 6.06 -18.67
N THR A 165 20.57 7.28 -18.43
CA THR A 165 21.97 7.71 -18.54
C THR A 165 22.63 7.99 -17.19
N VAL A 166 21.86 7.88 -16.10
CA VAL A 166 22.33 8.14 -14.75
C VAL A 166 22.95 6.92 -14.12
N THR A 167 23.81 7.17 -13.12
CA THR A 167 24.34 6.13 -12.22
C THR A 167 23.66 6.30 -10.88
N ALA A 168 23.09 5.21 -10.36
CA ALA A 168 22.48 5.23 -9.05
C ALA A 168 23.53 5.37 -7.94
N GLU A 169 23.21 6.16 -6.93
CA GLU A 169 24.02 6.32 -5.72
C GLU A 169 23.46 5.45 -4.59
N ARG A 170 24.36 4.90 -3.77
CA ARG A 170 24.00 4.21 -2.54
C ARG A 170 23.94 5.21 -1.37
N PHE A 171 22.82 5.21 -0.67
CA PHE A 171 22.65 5.92 0.60
C PHE A 171 22.59 4.92 1.75
N LEU A 172 23.37 5.18 2.80
CA LEU A 172 23.35 4.35 4.02
C LEU A 172 22.13 4.66 4.90
N ARG A 173 21.63 5.90 4.82
CA ARG A 173 20.44 6.36 5.55
C ARG A 173 19.42 6.90 4.56
N TYR A 174 18.15 6.52 4.72
CA TYR A 174 17.09 7.06 3.86
C TYR A 174 16.91 8.57 4.00
N THR A 175 17.20 9.13 5.19
CA THR A 175 17.15 10.58 5.43
C THR A 175 18.12 11.33 4.53
N ASP A 176 19.33 10.83 4.34
CA ASP A 176 20.33 11.45 3.45
C ASP A 176 19.85 11.36 1.98
N MET A 177 19.19 10.27 1.60
CA MET A 177 18.56 10.14 0.29
C MET A 177 17.44 11.18 0.09
N LEU A 178 16.63 11.44 1.12
CA LEU A 178 15.56 12.44 1.05
C LEU A 178 16.10 13.86 0.90
N GLU A 179 17.30 14.15 1.39
CA GLU A 179 17.97 15.46 1.23
C GLU A 179 18.59 15.62 -0.17
N SER A 180 18.79 14.51 -0.91
CA SER A 180 19.43 14.58 -2.23
C SER A 180 18.60 15.35 -3.24
N PRO A 181 19.22 16.30 -4.00
CA PRO A 181 18.56 16.98 -5.10
C PRO A 181 18.31 16.07 -6.30
N ASP A 182 18.94 14.90 -6.34
CA ASP A 182 18.83 13.93 -7.44
C ASP A 182 17.77 12.86 -7.22
N VAL A 183 16.86 13.07 -6.26
CA VAL A 183 15.69 12.25 -5.99
C VAL A 183 14.43 13.11 -6.01
N ASP A 184 13.46 12.75 -6.83
CA ASP A 184 12.15 13.41 -6.93
C ASP A 184 11.07 12.64 -6.20
N ALA A 185 11.17 11.30 -6.26
CA ALA A 185 10.21 10.38 -5.68
C ALA A 185 10.92 9.22 -5.01
N VAL A 186 10.27 8.62 -4.02
CA VAL A 186 10.78 7.43 -3.34
C VAL A 186 9.77 6.29 -3.39
N ASN A 187 10.27 5.09 -3.64
CA ASN A 187 9.56 3.84 -3.46
C ASN A 187 9.97 3.25 -2.12
N ILE A 188 9.03 3.12 -1.18
CA ILE A 188 9.26 2.58 0.16
C ILE A 188 8.74 1.16 0.21
N ALA A 189 9.65 0.19 0.33
CA ALA A 189 9.37 -1.25 0.38
C ALA A 189 10.07 -1.92 1.58
N THR A 190 10.09 -1.22 2.68
CA THR A 190 10.62 -1.66 3.97
C THR A 190 9.62 -2.54 4.73
N PRO A 191 9.95 -3.10 5.90
CA PRO A 191 8.94 -3.65 6.81
C PRO A 191 7.94 -2.60 7.30
N ASP A 192 6.72 -3.05 7.65
CA ASP A 192 5.55 -2.21 7.95
C ASP A 192 5.82 -1.12 8.99
N HIS A 193 6.63 -1.40 10.01
CA HIS A 193 6.91 -0.46 11.11
C HIS A 193 7.66 0.81 10.68
N TRP A 194 8.28 0.80 9.50
CA TRP A 194 8.97 1.95 8.94
C TRP A 194 8.09 2.84 8.05
N HIS A 195 7.00 2.30 7.49
CA HIS A 195 6.23 2.96 6.44
C HIS A 195 5.76 4.36 6.84
N ALA A 196 5.14 4.47 8.02
CA ALA A 196 4.60 5.75 8.47
C ALA A 196 5.66 6.84 8.62
N GLN A 197 6.77 6.52 9.30
CA GLN A 197 7.85 7.50 9.54
C GLN A 197 8.50 7.93 8.24
N MET A 198 8.84 6.98 7.36
CA MET A 198 9.45 7.29 6.07
C MET A 198 8.53 8.13 5.16
N CYS A 199 7.22 7.88 5.18
CA CYS A 199 6.26 8.71 4.44
C CYS A 199 6.16 10.13 5.00
N ILE A 200 6.18 10.29 6.33
CA ILE A 200 6.16 11.61 6.98
C ILE A 200 7.40 12.41 6.60
N ASP A 201 8.58 11.79 6.68
CA ASP A 201 9.85 12.42 6.37
C ASP A 201 9.97 12.75 4.86
N ALA A 202 9.53 11.85 3.99
CA ALA A 202 9.49 12.09 2.55
C ALA A 202 8.56 13.24 2.18
N ALA A 203 7.37 13.32 2.79
CA ALA A 203 6.45 14.42 2.60
C ALA A 203 7.05 15.75 3.07
N ALA A 204 7.73 15.76 4.23
CA ALA A 204 8.43 16.94 4.75
C ALA A 204 9.58 17.38 3.85
N ALA A 205 10.28 16.44 3.20
CA ALA A 205 11.34 16.71 2.23
C ALA A 205 10.81 17.06 0.81
N GLY A 206 9.49 17.09 0.62
CA GLY A 206 8.85 17.38 -0.67
C GLY A 206 9.05 16.28 -1.72
N LYS A 207 9.33 15.03 -1.31
CA LYS A 207 9.50 13.91 -2.22
C LYS A 207 8.16 13.21 -2.45
N HIS A 208 7.84 12.87 -3.70
CA HIS A 208 6.68 12.05 -4.02
C HIS A 208 6.86 10.63 -3.48
N ILE A 209 5.77 9.97 -3.15
CA ILE A 209 5.81 8.74 -2.35
C ILE A 209 5.01 7.63 -3.03
N TYR A 210 5.66 6.51 -3.27
CA TYR A 210 5.02 5.21 -3.35
C TYR A 210 5.43 4.41 -2.12
N VAL A 211 4.46 3.87 -1.41
CA VAL A 211 4.73 3.03 -0.22
C VAL A 211 3.99 1.71 -0.35
N GLU A 212 4.67 0.62 0.00
CA GLU A 212 4.07 -0.71 0.05
C GLU A 212 3.00 -0.84 1.15
N LYS A 213 2.11 -1.80 0.96
CA LYS A 213 1.18 -2.25 2.01
C LYS A 213 1.98 -3.08 3.06
N ALA A 214 1.55 -3.18 4.32
CA ALA A 214 0.49 -2.43 4.96
C ALA A 214 0.88 -0.97 5.11
N MET A 215 -0.10 -0.07 4.94
CA MET A 215 0.19 1.37 4.95
C MET A 215 0.87 1.84 6.23
N THR A 216 0.42 1.34 7.37
CA THR A 216 0.95 1.64 8.70
C THR A 216 0.74 0.44 9.62
N ARG A 217 1.46 0.38 10.73
CA ARG A 217 1.31 -0.66 11.74
C ARG A 217 0.28 -0.32 12.81
N GLU A 218 0.15 0.95 13.17
CA GLU A 218 -0.73 1.46 14.23
C GLU A 218 -1.71 2.51 13.69
N GLU A 219 -2.86 2.63 14.34
CA GLU A 219 -3.88 3.62 13.98
C GLU A 219 -3.36 5.06 14.09
N GLU A 220 -2.61 5.37 15.15
CA GLU A 220 -2.03 6.71 15.36
C GLU A 220 -1.01 7.09 14.29
N GLU A 221 -0.24 6.12 13.80
CA GLU A 221 0.68 6.32 12.69
C GLU A 221 -0.08 6.72 11.42
N THR A 222 -1.23 6.08 11.16
CA THR A 222 -2.10 6.40 10.02
C THR A 222 -2.53 7.87 10.05
N HIS A 223 -2.97 8.36 11.18
CA HIS A 223 -3.42 9.74 11.31
C HIS A 223 -2.28 10.74 11.13
N ARG A 224 -1.11 10.48 11.74
CA ARG A 224 0.08 11.33 11.58
C ARG A 224 0.56 11.38 10.14
N MET A 225 0.67 10.20 9.50
CA MET A 225 1.07 10.10 8.10
C MET A 225 0.08 10.78 7.17
N TYR A 226 -1.23 10.54 7.37
CA TYR A 226 -2.29 11.22 6.61
C TYR A 226 -2.18 12.74 6.73
N GLY A 227 -1.96 13.25 7.95
CA GLY A 227 -1.78 14.68 8.18
C GLY A 227 -0.57 15.25 7.44
N ALA A 228 0.59 14.58 7.51
CA ALA A 228 1.80 15.01 6.83
C ALA A 228 1.62 15.05 5.32
N VAL A 229 1.09 13.97 4.73
CA VAL A 229 0.85 13.89 3.27
C VAL A 229 -0.21 14.88 2.82
N LYS A 230 -1.32 15.01 3.56
CA LYS A 230 -2.43 15.90 3.20
C LYS A 230 -2.04 17.37 3.23
N ASN A 231 -1.11 17.75 4.10
CA ASN A 231 -0.62 19.12 4.26
C ASN A 231 0.64 19.42 3.41
N SER A 232 1.03 18.50 2.55
CA SER A 232 2.14 18.65 1.62
C SER A 232 1.66 18.66 0.17
N ASP A 233 2.54 19.09 -0.73
CA ASP A 233 2.30 19.13 -2.18
C ASP A 233 2.77 17.86 -2.88
N VAL A 234 2.95 16.74 -2.15
CA VAL A 234 3.47 15.51 -2.73
C VAL A 234 2.36 14.62 -3.29
N VAL A 235 2.68 13.89 -4.33
CA VAL A 235 1.85 12.78 -4.80
C VAL A 235 2.12 11.58 -3.91
N PHE A 236 1.05 10.95 -3.43
CA PHE A 236 1.12 9.75 -2.60
C PHE A 236 0.37 8.61 -3.25
N GLN A 237 1.03 7.45 -3.38
CA GLN A 237 0.44 6.21 -3.88
C GLN A 237 0.69 5.09 -2.87
N LEU A 238 -0.39 4.43 -2.44
CA LEU A 238 -0.29 3.19 -1.67
C LEU A 238 -0.27 1.99 -2.62
N GLY A 239 0.70 1.12 -2.44
CA GLY A 239 0.95 -0.06 -3.26
C GLY A 239 0.06 -1.25 -2.88
N HIS A 240 -1.19 -1.25 -3.37
CA HIS A 240 -2.04 -2.43 -3.33
C HIS A 240 -2.03 -3.12 -4.69
N GLN A 241 -1.30 -4.21 -4.82
CA GLN A 241 -1.25 -5.00 -6.03
C GLN A 241 -2.66 -5.50 -6.39
N GLN A 242 -2.89 -5.73 -7.69
CA GLN A 242 -4.13 -6.24 -8.27
C GLN A 242 -5.31 -5.26 -8.35
N ARG A 243 -5.44 -4.25 -7.49
CA ARG A 243 -6.60 -3.34 -7.48
C ARG A 243 -6.82 -2.59 -8.79
N GLN A 244 -5.78 -2.44 -9.61
CA GLN A 244 -5.82 -1.78 -10.91
C GLN A 244 -5.81 -2.76 -12.08
N THR A 245 -5.92 -4.07 -11.83
CA THR A 245 -6.02 -5.06 -12.89
C THR A 245 -7.37 -4.95 -13.61
N GLU A 246 -7.37 -5.27 -14.89
CA GLU A 246 -8.57 -5.21 -15.74
C GLU A 246 -9.74 -6.02 -15.13
N SER A 247 -9.46 -7.18 -14.54
CA SER A 247 -10.45 -8.03 -13.90
C SER A 247 -11.16 -7.34 -12.72
N HIS A 248 -10.40 -6.62 -11.86
CA HIS A 248 -10.97 -5.88 -10.73
C HIS A 248 -11.75 -4.64 -11.19
N ILE A 249 -11.22 -3.93 -12.18
CA ILE A 249 -11.94 -2.79 -12.79
C ILE A 249 -13.27 -3.27 -13.37
N LYS A 250 -13.25 -4.39 -14.10
CA LYS A 250 -14.46 -4.96 -14.69
C LYS A 250 -15.45 -5.47 -13.65
N ALA A 251 -14.98 -6.12 -12.58
CA ALA A 251 -15.83 -6.55 -11.48
C ALA A 251 -16.53 -5.35 -10.82
N ARG A 252 -15.82 -4.25 -10.60
CA ARG A 252 -16.40 -3.01 -10.09
C ARG A 252 -17.51 -2.47 -11.00
N GLU A 253 -17.26 -2.39 -12.30
CA GLU A 253 -18.26 -1.94 -13.28
C GLU A 253 -19.54 -2.79 -13.24
N VAL A 254 -19.42 -4.11 -13.12
CA VAL A 254 -20.56 -5.04 -13.01
C VAL A 254 -21.37 -4.78 -11.74
N ILE A 255 -20.68 -4.54 -10.62
CA ILE A 255 -21.33 -4.22 -9.33
C ILE A 255 -22.03 -2.86 -9.42
N GLU A 256 -21.36 -1.82 -9.91
CA GLU A 256 -21.90 -0.47 -10.05
C GLU A 256 -23.10 -0.41 -11.01
N ALA A 257 -23.11 -1.23 -12.05
CA ALA A 257 -24.24 -1.39 -12.96
C ALA A 257 -25.44 -2.11 -12.33
N GLY A 258 -25.34 -2.59 -11.09
CA GLY A 258 -26.42 -3.27 -10.38
C GLY A 258 -26.79 -4.65 -10.93
N ILE A 259 -25.95 -5.24 -11.79
CA ILE A 259 -26.22 -6.53 -12.45
C ILE A 259 -26.41 -7.66 -11.42
N LEU A 260 -25.68 -7.59 -10.30
CA LEU A 260 -25.79 -8.58 -9.21
C LEU A 260 -26.97 -8.32 -8.27
N GLY A 261 -27.65 -7.19 -8.40
CA GLY A 261 -28.66 -6.75 -7.44
C GLY A 261 -28.05 -6.31 -6.10
N PRO A 262 -28.82 -6.29 -5.01
CA PRO A 262 -28.30 -5.94 -3.69
C PRO A 262 -27.24 -6.96 -3.22
N ILE A 263 -26.06 -6.47 -2.86
CA ILE A 263 -25.01 -7.32 -2.29
C ILE A 263 -25.35 -7.65 -0.84
N THR A 264 -25.57 -8.92 -0.55
CA THR A 264 -25.97 -9.41 0.78
C THR A 264 -24.84 -10.11 1.53
N LEU A 265 -23.84 -10.60 0.81
CA LEU A 265 -22.68 -11.29 1.37
C LEU A 265 -21.46 -11.00 0.50
N VAL A 266 -20.35 -10.73 1.15
CA VAL A 266 -19.00 -10.70 0.54
C VAL A 266 -18.16 -11.70 1.31
N GLU A 267 -17.52 -12.61 0.60
CA GLU A 267 -16.62 -13.61 1.18
C GLU A 267 -15.27 -13.53 0.48
N THR A 268 -14.22 -13.34 1.27
CA THR A 268 -12.84 -13.33 0.80
C THR A 268 -12.04 -14.39 1.56
N THR A 269 -11.10 -15.03 0.88
CA THR A 269 -10.31 -16.10 1.47
C THR A 269 -8.85 -15.94 1.10
N THR A 270 -7.99 -15.94 2.11
CA THR A 270 -6.55 -15.99 1.94
C THR A 270 -5.98 -17.17 2.70
N ASN A 271 -5.34 -18.09 1.98
CA ASN A 271 -4.79 -19.32 2.55
C ASN A 271 -3.27 -19.22 2.69
N ARG A 272 -2.77 -19.25 3.92
CA ARG A 272 -1.37 -19.46 4.27
C ARG A 272 -1.22 -20.67 5.20
N ASN A 273 -2.04 -21.70 4.95
CA ASN A 273 -2.03 -22.93 5.73
C ASN A 273 -0.92 -23.87 5.22
N ASP A 274 0.30 -23.52 5.58
CA ASP A 274 1.49 -24.32 5.32
C ASP A 274 1.96 -24.95 6.63
N PRO A 275 2.25 -26.26 6.69
CA PRO A 275 2.74 -26.92 7.89
C PRO A 275 4.06 -26.34 8.44
N TRP A 276 4.82 -25.67 7.60
CA TRP A 276 6.07 -24.99 7.97
C TRP A 276 5.87 -23.54 8.39
N GLY A 277 4.65 -23.02 8.29
CA GLY A 277 4.28 -21.65 8.61
C GLY A 277 4.37 -20.69 7.40
N ALA A 278 3.78 -19.51 7.55
CA ALA A 278 3.85 -18.46 6.55
C ALA A 278 5.17 -17.70 6.67
N TRP A 279 5.68 -17.20 5.54
CA TRP A 279 6.87 -16.34 5.46
C TRP A 279 8.15 -16.93 6.07
N VAL A 280 8.34 -18.22 5.90
CA VAL A 280 9.56 -18.93 6.33
C VAL A 280 10.58 -18.87 5.20
N TRP A 281 11.15 -17.67 5.00
CA TRP A 281 12.22 -17.46 4.03
C TRP A 281 13.53 -18.05 4.53
N ASP A 282 14.40 -18.44 3.60
CA ASP A 282 15.76 -18.83 3.94
C ASP A 282 16.56 -17.63 4.49
N LEU A 283 17.43 -17.91 5.43
CA LEU A 283 18.36 -16.91 5.93
C LEU A 283 19.54 -16.79 4.95
N HIS A 284 19.88 -15.58 4.57
CA HIS A 284 20.98 -15.34 3.65
C HIS A 284 22.32 -15.58 4.38
N GLU A 285 23.23 -16.28 3.73
CA GLU A 285 24.54 -16.66 4.33
C GLU A 285 25.39 -15.45 4.75
N GLU A 286 25.29 -14.34 4.02
CA GLU A 286 25.96 -13.08 4.35
C GLU A 286 25.18 -12.22 5.37
N GLY A 287 24.04 -12.70 5.87
CA GLY A 287 23.22 -11.94 6.82
C GLY A 287 23.77 -11.98 8.24
N ASN A 288 24.59 -10.99 8.61
CA ASN A 288 25.23 -10.89 9.90
C ASN A 288 25.38 -9.43 10.36
N GLU A 289 25.87 -9.21 11.59
CA GLU A 289 26.01 -7.88 12.21
C GLU A 289 26.92 -6.91 11.44
N SER A 290 27.81 -7.41 10.59
CA SER A 290 28.70 -6.56 9.80
C SER A 290 28.14 -6.12 8.46
N THR A 291 27.08 -6.79 7.99
CA THR A 291 26.45 -6.55 6.69
C THR A 291 25.04 -6.00 6.80
N ILE A 292 24.43 -6.06 7.99
CA ILE A 292 23.10 -5.55 8.28
C ILE A 292 23.19 -4.45 9.34
N ASP A 293 22.75 -3.24 9.01
CA ASP A 293 22.56 -2.18 9.99
C ASP A 293 21.33 -2.47 10.84
N TRP A 294 21.55 -3.22 11.93
CA TRP A 294 20.50 -3.67 12.81
C TRP A 294 19.81 -2.52 13.56
N GLU A 295 20.55 -1.49 13.95
CA GLU A 295 20.00 -0.32 14.62
C GLU A 295 18.99 0.41 13.72
N GLN A 296 19.34 0.62 12.46
CA GLN A 296 18.41 1.20 11.48
C GLN A 296 17.25 0.27 11.17
N PHE A 297 17.47 -1.06 11.09
CA PHE A 297 16.37 -1.99 10.88
C PHE A 297 15.33 -1.88 11.99
N GLU A 298 15.75 -1.91 13.25
CA GLU A 298 14.84 -1.81 14.38
C GLU A 298 14.14 -0.44 14.49
N GLY A 299 14.81 0.64 14.15
CA GLY A 299 14.27 2.00 14.02
C GLY A 299 13.10 2.33 14.95
N PRO A 300 11.89 2.53 14.43
CA PRO A 300 10.70 2.88 15.22
C PRO A 300 10.00 1.67 15.88
N ALA A 301 10.55 0.45 15.79
CA ALA A 301 9.95 -0.72 16.43
C ALA A 301 9.75 -0.50 17.93
N PRO A 302 8.61 -0.94 18.51
CA PRO A 302 8.27 -0.66 19.90
C PRO A 302 9.21 -1.30 20.91
N ASN A 303 9.81 -2.42 20.55
CA ASN A 303 10.78 -3.14 21.37
C ASN A 303 12.09 -3.28 20.62
N LYS A 304 13.21 -3.31 21.35
CA LYS A 304 14.55 -3.48 20.82
C LYS A 304 15.12 -4.82 21.24
N TYR A 305 15.75 -5.49 20.30
CA TYR A 305 16.33 -6.81 20.50
C TYR A 305 17.80 -6.84 20.05
N PRO A 306 18.62 -7.72 20.59
CA PRO A 306 19.92 -8.05 19.99
C PRO A 306 19.74 -8.50 18.54
N PHE A 307 20.81 -8.36 17.75
CA PHE A 307 20.80 -8.84 16.37
C PHE A 307 20.30 -10.28 16.26
N ASP A 308 19.34 -10.49 15.37
CA ASP A 308 18.75 -11.79 15.10
C ASP A 308 18.39 -11.90 13.61
N PRO A 309 19.08 -12.74 12.84
CA PRO A 309 18.83 -12.91 11.42
C PRO A 309 17.41 -13.47 11.15
N ASP A 310 16.82 -14.28 12.04
CA ASP A 310 15.44 -14.72 11.87
C ASP A 310 14.48 -13.53 11.93
N ARG A 311 14.68 -12.60 12.85
CA ARG A 311 13.89 -11.37 12.92
C ARG A 311 14.06 -10.49 11.68
N PHE A 312 15.25 -10.41 11.12
CA PHE A 312 15.50 -9.63 9.92
C PHE A 312 14.86 -10.24 8.67
N PHE A 313 15.16 -11.49 8.36
CA PHE A 313 14.69 -12.13 7.12
C PHE A 313 13.24 -12.59 7.18
N ARG A 314 12.70 -12.81 8.39
CA ARG A 314 11.36 -13.30 8.65
C ARG A 314 10.53 -12.33 9.49
N TRP A 315 10.77 -11.03 9.33
CA TRP A 315 10.18 -9.96 10.12
C TRP A 315 8.64 -10.01 10.21
N ARG A 316 7.96 -10.53 9.19
CA ARG A 316 6.50 -10.70 9.17
C ARG A 316 5.96 -11.63 10.26
N LYS A 317 6.80 -12.45 10.89
CA LYS A 317 6.42 -13.29 12.03
C LYS A 317 6.34 -12.52 13.35
N TYR A 318 6.86 -11.30 13.39
CA TYR A 318 7.02 -10.52 14.60
C TYR A 318 6.17 -9.25 14.54
N PHE A 319 5.25 -9.10 15.53
CA PHE A 319 4.39 -7.92 15.60
C PHE A 319 5.15 -6.62 15.90
N ASP A 320 6.41 -6.70 16.30
CA ASP A 320 7.28 -5.52 16.41
C ASP A 320 7.50 -4.85 15.05
N TYR A 321 7.45 -5.62 13.95
CA TYR A 321 7.83 -5.17 12.61
C TYR A 321 6.71 -5.26 11.58
N GLY A 322 5.72 -6.13 11.80
CA GLY A 322 4.66 -6.42 10.85
C GLY A 322 3.26 -6.40 11.45
N THR A 323 2.26 -6.42 10.57
CA THR A 323 0.82 -6.35 10.88
C THR A 323 0.14 -7.72 10.84
N GLY A 324 0.92 -8.80 10.64
CA GLY A 324 0.39 -10.15 10.50
C GLY A 324 -0.46 -10.34 9.24
N LEU A 325 -1.22 -11.42 9.17
CA LEU A 325 -2.05 -11.76 8.00
C LEU A 325 -3.07 -10.67 7.65
N SER A 326 -3.61 -9.99 8.65
CA SER A 326 -4.65 -8.97 8.44
C SER A 326 -4.13 -7.79 7.63
N GLY A 327 -2.98 -7.24 8.00
CA GLY A 327 -2.40 -6.10 7.29
C GLY A 327 -1.65 -6.52 6.03
N ASP A 328 -0.94 -7.67 6.06
CA ASP A 328 -0.10 -8.08 4.94
C ASP A 328 -0.89 -8.69 3.78
N LEU A 329 -1.96 -9.46 4.02
CA LEU A 329 -2.71 -10.17 2.98
C LEU A 329 -4.13 -9.65 2.78
N PHE A 330 -4.93 -9.52 3.83
CA PHE A 330 -6.32 -9.09 3.68
C PHE A 330 -6.46 -7.65 3.20
N SER A 331 -5.41 -6.86 3.28
CA SER A 331 -5.39 -5.53 2.67
C SER A 331 -5.48 -5.54 1.15
N HIS A 332 -5.22 -6.68 0.49
CA HIS A 332 -5.37 -6.86 -0.96
C HIS A 332 -6.80 -7.26 -1.37
N GLU A 333 -7.56 -7.87 -0.46
CA GLU A 333 -8.90 -8.40 -0.70
C GLU A 333 -9.98 -7.31 -0.47
#